data_fdbe6c01299e22043bf75a28f99b2b83
#
_entry.id   fdbe6c01299e22043bf75a28f99b2b83
#
_cell.length_a   1.000
_cell.length_b   1.000
_cell.length_c   1.000
_cell.angle_alpha   90.00
_cell.angle_beta   90.00
_cell.angle_gamma   90.00
#
_symmetry.space_group_name_H-M   'P 1'
#
loop_
_entity.id
_entity.type
_entity.pdbx_description
1 polymer ?
#
loop_
_entity_poly.entity_id
_entity_poly.type
_entity_poly.pdbx_seq_one_letter_code
_entity_poly.pdbx_strand_id
1 'polypeptide(L)'
;VDYIQIIELVAAALGVLYLVLEVKASMWLWRVGVLLPLFYIYISWQSKVYGNIIVNLYYLITSIWGWWLWARQGKTTEDEGAIRSFVRQQRKNRMLTLAALLGGVVALSCALLPLFAYLTDSPYPLLDSIATCCGFVGMWLLAKKFLENWYCWIVSNALYCTLYFLQGFYITAAFFVVYTVLAVVGLIRWSKQAVL
;
A
#
# COMPACT_ATOMS: atom_id res chain seq x y z
N VAL A 1 25.66 14.19 9.94
CA VAL A 1 24.40 13.56 9.46
C VAL A 1 24.28 12.26 10.19
N ASP A 2 23.21 12.11 10.97
CA ASP A 2 22.97 10.91 11.76
C ASP A 2 22.69 9.73 10.80
N TYR A 3 23.26 8.55 11.04
CA TYR A 3 23.08 7.38 10.18
C TYR A 3 21.59 7.02 9.99
N ILE A 4 20.73 7.32 10.98
CA ILE A 4 19.28 7.13 10.90
C ILE A 4 18.69 8.03 9.81
N GLN A 5 19.10 9.29 9.70
CA GLN A 5 18.65 10.21 8.65
C GLN A 5 19.03 9.73 7.24
N ILE A 6 20.21 9.12 7.11
CA ILE A 6 20.63 8.51 5.82
C ILE A 6 19.72 7.33 5.47
N ILE A 7 19.40 6.46 6.44
CA ILE A 7 18.50 5.31 6.23
C ILE A 7 17.10 5.78 5.85
N GLU A 8 16.58 6.82 6.51
CA GLU A 8 15.27 7.40 6.19
C GLU A 8 15.24 7.98 4.77
N LEU A 9 16.29 8.69 4.36
CA LEU A 9 16.39 9.24 3.00
C LEU A 9 16.45 8.13 1.94
N VAL A 10 17.22 7.07 2.20
CA VAL A 10 17.30 5.88 1.33
C VAL A 10 15.94 5.19 1.26
N ALA A 11 15.26 5.01 2.39
CA ALA A 11 13.92 4.40 2.42
C ALA A 11 12.90 5.25 1.65
N ALA A 12 12.93 6.57 1.77
CA ALA A 12 12.07 7.47 1.01
C ALA A 12 12.33 7.38 -0.51
N ALA A 13 13.59 7.35 -0.93
CA ALA A 13 13.96 7.18 -2.34
C ALA A 13 13.51 5.82 -2.90
N LEU A 14 13.67 4.75 -2.12
CA LEU A 14 13.15 3.42 -2.46
C LEU A 14 11.63 3.40 -2.54
N GLY A 15 10.92 4.17 -1.70
CA GLY A 15 9.47 4.32 -1.76
C GLY A 15 8.99 4.93 -3.07
N VAL A 16 9.65 5.99 -3.55
CA VAL A 16 9.36 6.58 -4.88
C VAL A 16 9.65 5.57 -5.99
N LEU A 17 10.80 4.89 -5.93
CA LEU A 17 11.16 3.84 -6.90
C LEU A 17 10.10 2.73 -6.93
N TYR A 18 9.64 2.28 -5.75
CA TYR A 18 8.59 1.26 -5.63
C TYR A 18 7.34 1.67 -6.40
N LEU A 19 6.83 2.89 -6.19
CA LEU A 19 5.64 3.39 -6.88
C LEU A 19 5.82 3.50 -8.40
N VAL A 20 7.00 3.95 -8.86
CA VAL A 20 7.31 4.00 -10.30
C VAL A 20 7.30 2.59 -10.91
N LEU A 21 7.84 1.60 -10.19
CA LEU A 21 7.84 0.21 -10.62
C LEU A 21 6.44 -0.40 -10.59
N GLU A 22 5.61 -0.01 -9.63
CA GLU A 22 4.21 -0.41 -9.53
C GLU A 22 3.39 0.13 -10.70
N VAL A 23 3.52 1.43 -11.03
CA VAL A 23 2.89 2.05 -12.20
C VAL A 23 3.25 1.31 -13.49
N LYS A 24 4.49 0.82 -13.60
CA LYS A 24 4.98 0.04 -14.75
C LYS A 24 4.60 -1.44 -14.71
N ALA A 25 3.93 -1.91 -13.65
CA ALA A 25 3.66 -3.33 -13.36
C ALA A 25 4.93 -4.20 -13.48
N SER A 26 6.07 -3.70 -13.03
CA SER A 26 7.37 -4.36 -13.14
C SER A 26 7.60 -5.36 -12.03
N MET A 27 8.16 -6.54 -12.36
CA MET A 27 8.56 -7.54 -11.34
C MET A 27 9.56 -7.01 -10.30
N TRP A 28 10.32 -5.96 -10.64
CA TRP A 28 11.28 -5.34 -9.72
C TRP A 28 10.62 -4.68 -8.51
N LEU A 29 9.32 -4.29 -8.61
CA LEU A 29 8.59 -3.72 -7.48
C LEU A 29 8.63 -4.63 -6.25
N TRP A 30 8.54 -5.95 -6.45
CA TRP A 30 8.53 -6.92 -5.36
C TRP A 30 9.88 -7.04 -4.65
N ARG A 31 11.00 -6.87 -5.37
CA ARG A 31 12.34 -6.84 -4.77
C ARG A 31 12.50 -5.62 -3.87
N VAL A 32 12.08 -4.45 -4.36
CA VAL A 32 12.06 -3.22 -3.56
C VAL A 32 11.05 -3.35 -2.42
N GLY A 33 9.88 -3.94 -2.68
CA GLY A 33 8.83 -4.19 -1.69
C GLY A 33 9.23 -5.16 -0.56
N VAL A 34 10.23 -6.00 -0.75
CA VAL A 34 10.83 -6.81 0.34
C VAL A 34 11.85 -5.98 1.13
N LEU A 35 12.64 -5.14 0.46
CA LEU A 35 13.67 -4.34 1.13
C LEU A 35 13.09 -3.23 2.00
N LEU A 36 12.08 -2.51 1.51
CA LEU A 36 11.47 -1.39 2.21
C LEU A 36 10.98 -1.72 3.62
N PRO A 37 10.14 -2.75 3.82
CA PRO A 37 9.69 -3.12 5.15
C PRO A 37 10.82 -3.48 6.11
N LEU A 38 11.91 -4.07 5.61
CA LEU A 38 13.07 -4.39 6.45
C LEU A 38 13.74 -3.12 7.00
N PHE A 39 13.91 -2.08 6.18
CA PHE A 39 14.39 -0.79 6.66
C PHE A 39 13.44 -0.18 7.70
N TYR A 40 12.13 -0.17 7.44
CA TYR A 40 11.17 0.40 8.39
C TYR A 40 11.02 -0.43 9.67
N ILE A 41 11.17 -1.76 9.62
CA ILE A 41 11.23 -2.62 10.82
C ILE A 41 12.45 -2.22 11.66
N TYR A 42 13.61 -2.05 11.04
CA TYR A 42 14.83 -1.65 11.73
C TYR A 42 14.68 -0.27 12.39
N ILE A 43 14.19 0.74 11.65
CA ILE A 43 13.94 2.09 12.18
C ILE A 43 12.94 2.05 13.34
N SER A 44 11.84 1.32 13.16
CA SER A 44 10.78 1.20 14.18
C SER A 44 11.28 0.49 15.45
N TRP A 45 12.17 -0.49 15.30
CA TRP A 45 12.82 -1.15 16.43
C TRP A 45 13.69 -0.17 17.22
N GLN A 46 14.53 0.60 16.54
CA GLN A 46 15.39 1.60 17.18
C GLN A 46 14.59 2.71 17.87
N SER A 47 13.49 3.13 17.24
CA SER A 47 12.58 4.16 17.77
C SER A 47 11.57 3.63 18.79
N LYS A 48 11.57 2.32 19.08
CA LYS A 48 10.61 1.64 19.99
C LYS A 48 9.14 1.76 19.59
N VAL A 49 8.86 1.98 18.30
CA VAL A 49 7.49 2.09 17.73
C VAL A 49 7.04 0.72 17.24
N TYR A 50 6.71 -0.17 18.17
CA TYR A 50 6.44 -1.58 17.88
C TYR A 50 5.21 -1.82 16.99
N GLY A 51 4.21 -0.93 17.02
CA GLY A 51 3.04 -1.02 16.14
C GLY A 51 3.41 -1.00 14.65
N ASN A 52 4.38 -0.17 14.27
CA ASN A 52 4.89 -0.11 12.89
C ASN A 52 5.59 -1.40 12.45
N ILE A 53 6.17 -2.15 13.36
CA ILE A 53 6.80 -3.45 13.05
C ILE A 53 5.74 -4.42 12.54
N ILE A 54 4.57 -4.49 13.18
CA ILE A 54 3.45 -5.37 12.78
C ILE A 54 2.98 -5.01 11.36
N VAL A 55 2.81 -3.72 11.09
CA VAL A 55 2.39 -3.23 9.76
C VAL A 55 3.42 -3.60 8.69
N ASN A 56 4.70 -3.40 8.98
CA ASN A 56 5.77 -3.71 8.04
C ASN A 56 5.99 -5.22 7.86
N LEU A 57 5.73 -6.05 8.87
CA LEU A 57 5.70 -7.51 8.72
C LEU A 57 4.61 -7.95 7.73
N TYR A 58 3.42 -7.34 7.79
CA TYR A 58 2.37 -7.60 6.80
C TYR A 58 2.85 -7.24 5.38
N TYR A 59 3.47 -6.07 5.18
CA TYR A 59 4.00 -5.66 3.87
C TYR A 59 5.12 -6.58 3.39
N LEU A 60 5.98 -7.05 4.27
CA LEU A 60 7.04 -8.01 3.93
C LEU A 60 6.45 -9.35 3.44
N ILE A 61 5.51 -9.91 4.20
CA ILE A 61 4.85 -11.18 3.87
C ILE A 61 4.10 -11.07 2.53
N THR A 62 3.33 -9.99 2.35
CA THR A 62 2.57 -9.78 1.12
C THR A 62 3.46 -9.47 -0.08
N SER A 63 4.61 -8.84 0.11
CA SER A 63 5.61 -8.63 -0.96
C SER A 63 6.22 -9.94 -1.43
N ILE A 64 6.59 -10.84 -0.51
CA ILE A 64 7.10 -12.18 -0.85
C ILE A 64 6.02 -12.99 -1.58
N TRP A 65 4.77 -12.94 -1.07
CA TRP A 65 3.64 -13.63 -1.69
C TRP A 65 3.31 -13.07 -3.08
N GLY A 66 3.28 -11.75 -3.26
CA GLY A 66 3.06 -11.08 -4.53
C GLY A 66 4.16 -11.40 -5.55
N TRP A 67 5.42 -11.41 -5.12
CA TRP A 67 6.54 -11.85 -5.95
C TRP A 67 6.34 -13.28 -6.46
N TRP A 68 5.99 -14.20 -5.57
CA TRP A 68 5.72 -15.59 -5.93
C TRP A 68 4.54 -15.72 -6.90
N LEU A 69 3.42 -14.99 -6.68
CA LEU A 69 2.28 -14.97 -7.59
C LEU A 69 2.66 -14.48 -8.98
N TRP A 70 3.35 -13.33 -9.07
CA TRP A 70 3.72 -12.76 -10.36
C TRP A 70 4.76 -13.61 -11.09
N ALA A 71 5.69 -14.23 -10.39
CA ALA A 71 6.66 -15.15 -10.97
C ALA A 71 6.01 -16.42 -11.58
N ARG A 72 4.90 -16.87 -10.98
CA ARG A 72 4.10 -17.98 -11.53
C ARG A 72 3.28 -17.55 -12.75
N GLN A 73 2.66 -16.39 -12.70
CA GLN A 73 1.84 -15.87 -13.79
C GLN A 73 2.64 -15.61 -15.08
N GLY A 74 3.93 -15.26 -14.99
CA GLY A 74 4.80 -15.12 -16.16
C GLY A 74 5.16 -16.44 -16.85
N LYS A 75 4.78 -17.60 -16.31
CA LYS A 75 5.00 -18.93 -16.88
C LYS A 75 3.73 -19.57 -17.46
N THR A 76 2.59 -18.93 -17.28
CA THR A 76 1.27 -19.35 -17.75
C THR A 76 0.78 -18.42 -18.86
N THR A 77 -0.32 -18.78 -19.51
CA THR A 77 -0.90 -18.06 -20.67
C THR A 77 -0.97 -16.54 -20.47
N GLU A 78 -0.82 -15.76 -21.55
CA GLU A 78 -0.78 -14.27 -21.56
C GLU A 78 -1.93 -13.63 -20.75
N ASP A 79 -3.10 -14.25 -20.71
CA ASP A 79 -4.27 -13.74 -19.99
C ASP A 79 -4.16 -13.80 -18.45
N GLU A 80 -3.42 -14.76 -17.89
CA GLU A 80 -3.28 -14.87 -16.43
C GLU A 80 -2.33 -13.82 -15.83
N GLY A 81 -1.45 -13.26 -16.64
CA GLY A 81 -0.54 -12.17 -16.26
C GLY A 81 -1.12 -10.77 -16.41
N ALA A 82 -2.29 -10.62 -17.04
CA ALA A 82 -2.88 -9.35 -17.37
C ALA A 82 -3.42 -8.59 -16.15
N ILE A 83 -3.45 -7.27 -16.24
CA ILE A 83 -4.13 -6.41 -15.28
C ILE A 83 -5.64 -6.61 -15.42
N ARG A 84 -6.33 -6.85 -14.30
CA ARG A 84 -7.76 -7.15 -14.26
C ARG A 84 -8.50 -6.16 -13.36
N SER A 85 -9.79 -6.01 -13.58
CA SER A 85 -10.66 -5.30 -12.63
C SER A 85 -11.45 -6.31 -11.80
N PHE A 86 -11.25 -6.30 -10.49
CA PHE A 86 -11.96 -7.17 -9.54
C PHE A 86 -13.47 -6.91 -9.60
N VAL A 87 -13.87 -5.65 -9.67
CA VAL A 87 -15.28 -5.25 -9.72
C VAL A 87 -15.92 -5.62 -11.06
N ARG A 88 -15.20 -5.47 -12.19
CA ARG A 88 -15.70 -5.86 -13.51
C ARG A 88 -15.81 -7.37 -13.68
N GLN A 89 -14.88 -8.12 -13.12
CA GLN A 89 -14.92 -9.59 -13.11
C GLN A 89 -16.17 -10.12 -12.39
N GLN A 90 -16.68 -9.39 -11.39
CA GLN A 90 -17.90 -9.71 -10.65
C GLN A 90 -19.15 -9.00 -11.23
N ARG A 91 -19.29 -9.00 -12.55
CA ARG A 91 -20.31 -8.21 -13.28
C ARG A 91 -21.75 -8.37 -12.76
N LYS A 92 -22.16 -9.59 -12.36
CA LYS A 92 -23.51 -9.88 -11.81
C LYS A 92 -23.76 -9.26 -10.43
N ASN A 93 -22.70 -9.09 -9.61
CA ASN A 93 -22.78 -8.65 -8.21
C ASN A 93 -21.93 -7.44 -7.90
N ARG A 94 -21.73 -6.55 -8.90
CA ARG A 94 -20.84 -5.39 -8.79
C ARG A 94 -21.06 -4.54 -7.53
N MET A 95 -22.33 -4.24 -7.23
CA MET A 95 -22.69 -3.45 -6.05
C MET A 95 -22.38 -4.20 -4.75
N LEU A 96 -22.68 -5.50 -4.71
CA LEU A 96 -22.38 -6.35 -3.56
C LEU A 96 -20.86 -6.48 -3.35
N THR A 97 -20.10 -6.59 -4.42
CA THR A 97 -18.62 -6.66 -4.36
C THR A 97 -18.03 -5.36 -3.81
N LEU A 98 -18.52 -4.20 -4.28
CA LEU A 98 -18.10 -2.90 -3.75
C LEU A 98 -18.49 -2.75 -2.27
N ALA A 99 -19.72 -3.12 -1.91
CA ALA A 99 -20.18 -3.10 -0.52
C ALA A 99 -19.34 -4.02 0.37
N ALA A 100 -18.98 -5.22 -0.12
CA ALA A 100 -18.12 -6.16 0.60
C ALA A 100 -16.69 -5.62 0.78
N LEU A 101 -16.11 -4.97 -0.24
CA LEU A 101 -14.80 -4.33 -0.12
C LEU A 101 -14.82 -3.19 0.89
N LEU A 102 -15.81 -2.29 0.80
CA LEU A 102 -15.98 -1.19 1.75
C LEU A 102 -16.25 -1.69 3.17
N GLY A 103 -17.15 -2.66 3.31
CA GLY A 103 -17.45 -3.29 4.60
C GLY A 103 -16.23 -3.98 5.20
N GLY A 104 -15.42 -4.64 4.37
CA GLY A 104 -14.16 -5.25 4.78
C GLY A 104 -13.14 -4.22 5.28
N VAL A 105 -12.99 -3.09 4.59
CA VAL A 105 -12.13 -1.99 5.05
C VAL A 105 -12.64 -1.44 6.39
N VAL A 106 -13.94 -1.19 6.53
CA VAL A 106 -14.51 -0.69 7.78
C VAL A 106 -14.30 -1.69 8.93
N ALA A 107 -14.63 -2.96 8.72
CA ALA A 107 -14.48 -4.00 9.73
C ALA A 107 -13.00 -4.15 10.18
N LEU A 108 -12.08 -4.16 9.22
CA LEU A 108 -10.64 -4.25 9.50
C LEU A 108 -10.13 -2.99 10.20
N SER A 109 -10.63 -1.80 9.83
CA SER A 109 -10.29 -0.53 10.50
C SER A 109 -10.75 -0.55 11.97
N CYS A 110 -11.97 -1.02 12.23
CA CYS A 110 -12.47 -1.19 13.59
C CYS A 110 -11.63 -2.20 14.40
N ALA A 111 -11.16 -3.28 13.77
CA ALA A 111 -10.30 -4.26 14.41
C ALA A 111 -8.89 -3.73 14.72
N LEU A 112 -8.34 -2.88 13.85
CA LEU A 112 -7.02 -2.26 14.04
C LEU A 112 -7.06 -1.02 14.94
N LEU A 113 -8.20 -0.39 15.11
CA LEU A 113 -8.34 0.83 15.93
C LEU A 113 -7.76 0.67 17.35
N PRO A 114 -8.01 -0.43 18.10
CA PRO A 114 -7.39 -0.64 19.39
C PRO A 114 -5.86 -0.74 19.32
N LEU A 115 -5.31 -1.36 18.26
CA LEU A 115 -3.88 -1.43 18.03
C LEU A 115 -3.26 -0.02 17.96
N PHE A 116 -3.86 0.87 17.14
CA PHE A 116 -3.38 2.23 17.01
C PHE A 116 -3.67 3.10 18.24
N ALA A 117 -4.76 2.86 18.95
CA ALA A 117 -5.11 3.62 20.14
C ALA A 117 -4.27 3.25 21.39
N TYR A 118 -3.81 1.99 21.52
CA TYR A 118 -3.17 1.50 22.73
C TYR A 118 -1.72 1.07 22.55
N LEU A 119 -1.30 0.73 21.32
CA LEU A 119 0.05 0.22 21.03
C LEU A 119 0.89 1.17 20.16
N THR A 120 0.32 2.29 19.73
CA THR A 120 1.05 3.35 19.04
C THR A 120 0.76 4.69 19.71
N ASP A 121 1.70 5.63 19.62
CA ASP A 121 1.52 7.00 20.10
C ASP A 121 0.81 7.89 19.08
N SER A 122 -0.05 7.31 18.21
CA SER A 122 -0.74 8.07 17.19
C SER A 122 -1.76 9.02 17.80
N PRO A 123 -1.67 10.33 17.52
CA PRO A 123 -2.67 11.29 17.98
C PRO A 123 -4.02 11.17 17.23
N TYR A 124 -4.05 10.42 16.12
CA TYR A 124 -5.22 10.23 15.27
C TYR A 124 -5.45 8.75 14.92
N PRO A 125 -5.74 7.86 15.91
CA PRO A 125 -5.78 6.41 15.71
C PRO A 125 -6.80 5.96 14.65
N LEU A 126 -7.91 6.68 14.51
CA LEU A 126 -8.94 6.37 13.52
C LEU A 126 -8.44 6.60 12.09
N LEU A 127 -7.77 7.73 11.83
CA LEU A 127 -7.20 8.02 10.51
C LEU A 127 -6.10 7.01 10.16
N ASP A 128 -5.23 6.70 11.12
CA ASP A 128 -4.18 5.69 10.95
C ASP A 128 -4.74 4.30 10.64
N SER A 129 -5.77 3.87 11.39
CA SER A 129 -6.37 2.56 11.16
C SER A 129 -7.01 2.45 9.78
N ILE A 130 -7.75 3.49 9.33
CA ILE A 130 -8.37 3.50 8.00
C ILE A 130 -7.30 3.54 6.90
N ALA A 131 -6.29 4.42 7.02
CA ALA A 131 -5.21 4.54 6.05
C ALA A 131 -4.42 3.22 5.92
N THR A 132 -4.09 2.58 7.03
CA THR A 132 -3.39 1.29 7.07
C THR A 132 -4.25 0.18 6.46
N CYS A 133 -5.55 0.13 6.76
CA CYS A 133 -6.45 -0.87 6.16
C CYS A 133 -6.56 -0.71 4.65
N CYS A 134 -6.67 0.53 4.16
CA CYS A 134 -6.63 0.78 2.73
C CYS A 134 -5.31 0.28 2.12
N GLY A 135 -4.18 0.50 2.80
CA GLY A 135 -2.87 -0.03 2.37
C GLY A 135 -2.83 -1.56 2.35
N PHE A 136 -3.39 -2.23 3.36
CA PHE A 136 -3.45 -3.69 3.41
C PHE A 136 -4.30 -4.27 2.27
N VAL A 137 -5.49 -3.74 2.06
CA VAL A 137 -6.36 -4.15 0.95
C VAL A 137 -5.71 -3.83 -0.39
N GLY A 138 -5.10 -2.65 -0.53
CA GLY A 138 -4.38 -2.22 -1.73
C GLY A 138 -3.26 -3.21 -2.09
N MET A 139 -2.44 -3.59 -1.11
CA MET A 139 -1.34 -4.52 -1.31
C MET A 139 -1.83 -5.93 -1.73
N TRP A 140 -2.93 -6.40 -1.14
CA TRP A 140 -3.55 -7.66 -1.53
C TRP A 140 -4.09 -7.63 -2.97
N LEU A 141 -4.76 -6.52 -3.35
CA LEU A 141 -5.26 -6.31 -4.72
C LEU A 141 -4.10 -6.19 -5.73
N LEU A 142 -3.02 -5.50 -5.35
CA LEU A 142 -1.81 -5.36 -6.15
C LEU A 142 -1.17 -6.73 -6.44
N ALA A 143 -1.03 -7.58 -5.42
CA ALA A 143 -0.47 -8.92 -5.58
C ALA A 143 -1.26 -9.77 -6.58
N LYS A 144 -2.57 -9.53 -6.72
CA LYS A 144 -3.46 -10.16 -7.70
C LYS A 144 -3.60 -9.40 -9.01
N LYS A 145 -2.85 -8.31 -9.21
CA LYS A 145 -2.92 -7.41 -10.38
C LYS A 145 -4.32 -6.82 -10.62
N PHE A 146 -5.05 -6.52 -9.55
CA PHE A 146 -6.34 -5.86 -9.67
C PHE A 146 -6.18 -4.33 -9.72
N LEU A 147 -6.86 -3.71 -10.69
CA LEU A 147 -6.87 -2.25 -10.91
C LEU A 147 -7.29 -1.46 -9.65
N GLU A 148 -8.17 -2.05 -8.86
CA GLU A 148 -8.75 -1.42 -7.67
C GLU A 148 -7.73 -1.14 -6.56
N ASN A 149 -6.51 -1.70 -6.62
CA ASN A 149 -5.43 -1.35 -5.70
C ASN A 149 -5.16 0.16 -5.68
N TRP A 150 -5.26 0.82 -6.85
CA TRP A 150 -5.00 2.24 -6.99
C TRP A 150 -5.98 3.12 -6.22
N TYR A 151 -7.27 2.74 -6.15
CA TYR A 151 -8.23 3.46 -5.30
C TYR A 151 -7.84 3.37 -3.82
N CYS A 152 -7.38 2.20 -3.38
CA CYS A 152 -6.89 2.01 -2.02
C CYS A 152 -5.67 2.89 -1.74
N TRP A 153 -4.71 2.97 -2.67
CA TRP A 153 -3.54 3.83 -2.53
C TRP A 153 -3.89 5.32 -2.53
N ILE A 154 -4.81 5.77 -3.40
CA ILE A 154 -5.25 7.17 -3.43
C ILE A 154 -5.86 7.55 -2.08
N VAL A 155 -6.75 6.74 -1.53
CA VAL A 155 -7.40 6.99 -0.23
C VAL A 155 -6.38 6.95 0.90
N SER A 156 -5.55 5.91 0.97
CA SER A 156 -4.52 5.75 1.99
C SER A 156 -3.55 6.93 2.01
N ASN A 157 -3.01 7.30 0.85
CA ASN A 157 -2.06 8.41 0.73
C ASN A 157 -2.69 9.76 1.08
N ALA A 158 -3.95 10.01 0.69
CA ALA A 158 -4.66 11.23 1.06
C ALA A 158 -4.88 11.34 2.58
N LEU A 159 -5.22 10.22 3.24
CA LEU A 159 -5.37 10.17 4.69
C LEU A 159 -4.02 10.39 5.40
N TYR A 160 -2.95 9.76 4.95
CA TYR A 160 -1.60 9.99 5.50
C TYR A 160 -1.11 11.42 5.26
N CYS A 161 -1.39 12.00 4.09
CA CYS A 161 -1.11 13.41 3.83
C CYS A 161 -1.79 14.31 4.88
N THR A 162 -3.08 14.10 5.12
CA THR A 162 -3.84 14.84 6.13
C THR A 162 -3.27 14.63 7.53
N LEU A 163 -2.98 13.38 7.90
CA LEU A 163 -2.45 13.02 9.19
C LEU A 163 -1.10 13.70 9.47
N TYR A 164 -0.15 13.62 8.54
CA TYR A 164 1.16 14.24 8.71
C TYR A 164 1.09 15.77 8.66
N PHE A 165 0.18 16.34 7.88
CA PHE A 165 -0.07 17.78 7.89
C PHE A 165 -0.57 18.26 9.26
N LEU A 166 -1.55 17.55 9.87
CA LEU A 166 -2.07 17.87 11.20
C LEU A 166 -1.02 17.72 12.31
N GLN A 167 -0.04 16.83 12.12
CA GLN A 167 1.08 16.63 13.06
C GLN A 167 2.22 17.63 12.85
N GLY A 168 2.15 18.51 11.84
CA GLY A 168 3.21 19.48 11.53
C GLY A 168 4.38 18.90 10.70
N PHE A 169 4.29 17.66 10.23
CA PHE A 169 5.31 17.04 9.37
C PHE A 169 5.09 17.38 7.90
N TYR A 170 5.23 18.64 7.55
CA TYR A 170 4.88 19.17 6.22
C TYR A 170 5.67 18.56 5.07
N ILE A 171 6.96 18.22 5.28
CA ILE A 171 7.79 17.57 4.26
C ILE A 171 7.24 16.17 3.96
N THR A 172 6.93 15.39 4.98
CA THR A 172 6.33 14.06 4.82
C THR A 172 4.96 14.15 4.17
N ALA A 173 4.12 15.12 4.57
CA ALA A 173 2.83 15.37 3.92
C ALA A 173 2.99 15.67 2.42
N ALA A 174 4.00 16.46 2.02
CA ALA A 174 4.30 16.73 0.61
C ALA A 174 4.68 15.47 -0.17
N PHE A 175 5.43 14.53 0.43
CA PHE A 175 5.68 13.22 -0.20
C PHE A 175 4.40 12.44 -0.45
N PHE A 176 3.44 12.47 0.48
CA PHE A 176 2.15 11.79 0.29
C PHE A 176 1.27 12.44 -0.79
N VAL A 177 1.43 13.75 -1.04
CA VAL A 177 0.83 14.39 -2.23
C VAL A 177 1.42 13.80 -3.50
N VAL A 178 2.75 13.68 -3.59
CA VAL A 178 3.43 13.07 -4.74
C VAL A 178 2.98 11.62 -4.94
N TYR A 179 2.87 10.84 -3.85
CA TYR A 179 2.38 9.46 -3.89
C TYR A 179 0.92 9.36 -4.38
N THR A 180 0.07 10.31 -3.97
CA THR A 180 -1.31 10.38 -4.46
C THR A 180 -1.36 10.66 -5.96
N VAL A 181 -0.55 11.59 -6.45
CA VAL A 181 -0.44 11.90 -7.89
C VAL A 181 0.04 10.68 -8.68
N LEU A 182 1.09 10.00 -8.19
CA LEU A 182 1.58 8.77 -8.82
C LEU A 182 0.54 7.65 -8.82
N ALA A 183 -0.26 7.53 -7.76
CA ALA A 183 -1.34 6.56 -7.70
C ALA A 183 -2.45 6.87 -8.73
N VAL A 184 -2.78 8.15 -8.95
CA VAL A 184 -3.71 8.56 -10.03
C VAL A 184 -3.14 8.22 -11.41
N VAL A 185 -1.85 8.49 -11.64
CA VAL A 185 -1.15 8.12 -12.89
C VAL A 185 -1.19 6.61 -13.10
N GLY A 186 -0.94 5.83 -12.03
CA GLY A 186 -1.03 4.37 -12.05
C GLY A 186 -2.43 3.88 -12.41
N LEU A 187 -3.46 4.46 -11.78
CA LEU A 187 -4.87 4.14 -12.09
C LEU A 187 -5.19 4.38 -13.58
N ILE A 188 -4.81 5.55 -14.11
CA ILE A 188 -5.03 5.89 -15.53
C ILE A 188 -4.29 4.92 -16.45
N ARG A 189 -3.05 4.60 -16.14
CA ARG A 189 -2.24 3.68 -16.95
C ARG A 189 -2.80 2.27 -16.94
N TRP A 190 -3.08 1.74 -15.75
CA TRP A 190 -3.62 0.39 -15.59
C TRP A 190 -5.02 0.24 -16.16
N SER A 191 -5.87 1.29 -16.08
CA SER A 191 -7.22 1.26 -16.66
C SER A 191 -7.21 1.12 -18.18
N LYS A 192 -6.16 1.61 -18.86
CA LYS A 192 -5.96 1.45 -20.32
C LYS A 192 -5.45 0.06 -20.71
N GLN A 193 -4.83 -0.66 -19.76
CA GLN A 193 -4.23 -1.98 -19.98
C GLN A 193 -5.13 -3.11 -19.43
N ALA A 194 -6.14 -2.77 -18.62
CA ALA A 194 -7.00 -3.76 -18.00
C ALA A 194 -7.83 -4.52 -19.03
N VAL A 195 -7.66 -5.84 -19.06
CA VAL A 195 -8.49 -6.75 -19.85
C VAL A 195 -9.82 -6.96 -19.13
N LEU A 196 -10.92 -7.00 -19.92
CA LEU A 196 -12.29 -7.20 -19.44
C LEU A 196 -12.54 -8.64 -19.03
#